data_fc2cbe331f7aeadbe3d0706b51b2c964
#
_entry.id   fc2cbe331f7aeadbe3d0706b51b2c964
#
_cell.length_a   1.000
_cell.length_b   1.000
_cell.length_c   1.000
_cell.angle_alpha   90.00
_cell.angle_beta   90.00
_cell.angle_gamma   90.00
#
_symmetry.space_group_name_H-M   'P 1'
#
loop_
_entity.id
_entity.type
_entity.pdbx_description
1 polymer ?
#
loop_
_entity_poly.entity_id
_entity_poly.type
_entity_poly.pdbx_seq_one_letter_code
_entity_poly.pdbx_strand_id
1 'polypeptide(L)'
;MEKIVLLLAIVNLVKSDQICIGYHANNSTEQVDTIMEKNVTVTHAQDILEKTHNGKLCDLDGVKPLILRDCSVAGWLLGNPMCDEFINVPEWSYIVEKANPANDLCYPGNFNDYEELKHLLSRINHFEKIQIIPKSSWSDHEASLGVSSACPYQGSSSFFRNVVWLIKKNSAYPTIKRSYNNTNQEDLLVLWGIHHPNNEAEQTKLYQNPTTYISIGTSTLNQRLVPKIATRSKVNGQSGRMDFFWTILKPNDAINFESNGNFIAPEYAYKIVKKGDSAIMKSEVEYGNCNTKCQTPMGAINSSMPFHNIHPLTIGECPKYVKSNKLVLATGLRNSPQRDRRRKRGLFGAIAGFI
;
A
#
# COMPACT_ATOMS: atom_id res chain seq x y z
N MET A 1 8.08 23.96 21.90
CA MET A 1 8.97 23.12 22.72
C MET A 1 9.05 21.76 22.07
N GLU A 2 10.00 21.60 21.19
CA GLU A 2 10.19 20.34 20.46
C GLU A 2 11.09 19.41 21.27
N LYS A 3 10.63 18.18 21.38
CA LYS A 3 11.29 17.15 22.16
C LYS A 3 12.59 16.71 21.47
N ILE A 4 13.67 16.87 22.17
CA ILE A 4 14.98 16.30 21.82
C ILE A 4 14.88 14.78 21.99
N VAL A 5 14.95 14.06 20.90
CA VAL A 5 15.03 12.59 20.93
C VAL A 5 16.50 12.21 20.86
N LEU A 6 17.03 11.83 22.00
CA LEU A 6 18.35 11.24 22.11
C LEU A 6 18.27 9.79 21.64
N LEU A 7 18.80 9.47 20.47
CA LEU A 7 18.86 8.10 19.98
C LEU A 7 20.20 7.49 20.38
N LEU A 8 20.17 6.68 21.41
CA LEU A 8 21.26 5.75 21.72
C LEU A 8 21.20 4.57 20.75
N ALA A 9 22.02 4.60 19.73
CA ALA A 9 22.28 3.41 18.93
C ALA A 9 23.26 2.53 19.73
N ILE A 10 22.73 1.54 20.42
CA ILE A 10 23.57 0.49 21.00
C ILE A 10 24.02 -0.41 19.86
N VAL A 11 25.14 -0.13 19.29
CA VAL A 11 25.86 -1.09 18.48
C VAL A 11 26.56 -2.03 19.41
N ASN A 12 26.19 -3.29 19.44
CA ASN A 12 26.94 -4.34 20.12
C ASN A 12 28.30 -4.50 19.45
N LEU A 13 29.26 -3.72 19.89
CA LEU A 13 30.67 -3.92 19.56
C LEU A 13 31.36 -4.51 20.76
N VAL A 14 31.73 -5.73 20.59
CA VAL A 14 32.67 -6.44 21.45
C VAL A 14 34.00 -5.69 21.41
N LYS A 15 34.41 -5.18 22.58
CA LYS A 15 35.73 -4.61 22.87
C LYS A 15 36.12 -3.35 22.13
N SER A 16 35.76 -2.23 22.64
CA SER A 16 36.63 -1.06 22.91
C SER A 16 35.76 0.07 23.44
N ASP A 17 36.36 0.97 24.19
CA ASP A 17 35.73 2.13 24.85
C ASP A 17 35.19 3.17 23.85
N GLN A 18 34.28 2.74 22.98
CA GLN A 18 33.62 3.60 21.98
C GLN A 18 32.23 3.99 22.48
N ILE A 19 32.04 5.26 22.73
CA ILE A 19 30.71 5.84 22.98
C ILE A 19 30.19 6.43 21.70
N CYS A 20 29.16 5.83 21.14
CA CYS A 20 28.46 6.38 19.99
C CYS A 20 27.35 7.32 20.49
N ILE A 21 27.47 8.60 20.18
CA ILE A 21 26.43 9.60 20.43
C ILE A 21 25.97 10.12 19.10
N GLY A 22 24.78 9.69 18.68
CA GLY A 22 24.09 10.29 17.55
C GLY A 22 23.24 11.44 18.03
N TYR A 23 23.34 12.59 17.39
CA TYR A 23 22.53 13.76 17.73
C TYR A 23 21.75 14.24 16.52
N HIS A 24 20.48 14.51 16.73
CA HIS A 24 19.59 15.09 15.74
C HIS A 24 19.48 16.59 15.99
N ALA A 25 20.03 17.41 15.10
CA ALA A 25 19.88 18.85 15.13
C ALA A 25 18.80 19.32 14.16
N ASN A 26 17.74 19.89 14.69
CA ASN A 26 16.85 20.73 13.87
C ASN A 26 17.55 22.08 13.64
N ASN A 27 18.03 22.29 12.43
CA ASN A 27 18.39 23.60 11.87
C ASN A 27 19.49 24.44 12.51
N SER A 28 20.31 23.97 13.43
CA SER A 28 21.50 24.71 13.84
C SER A 28 22.72 23.84 14.06
N THR A 29 23.73 24.08 13.29
CA THR A 29 25.07 23.51 13.42
C THR A 29 25.73 23.82 14.78
N GLU A 30 25.39 24.94 15.39
CA GLU A 30 25.97 25.37 16.67
C GLU A 30 25.60 24.49 17.86
N GLN A 31 24.39 23.92 17.90
CA GLN A 31 23.98 23.07 19.02
C GLN A 31 24.67 21.70 19.05
N VAL A 32 25.01 21.16 17.92
CA VAL A 32 25.74 19.88 17.83
C VAL A 32 27.17 20.04 18.32
N ASP A 33 27.83 21.08 17.86
CA ASP A 33 29.21 21.37 18.23
C ASP A 33 29.35 21.67 19.73
N THR A 34 28.39 22.40 20.30
CA THR A 34 28.39 22.74 21.73
C THR A 34 28.16 21.54 22.65
N ILE A 35 27.35 20.56 22.23
CA ILE A 35 27.11 19.33 23.01
C ILE A 35 28.30 18.39 22.92
N MET A 36 28.93 18.31 21.75
CA MET A 36 30.11 17.48 21.54
C MET A 36 31.33 18.00 22.29
N GLU A 37 31.52 19.29 22.38
CA GLU A 37 32.63 19.92 23.11
C GLU A 37 32.53 19.74 24.63
N LYS A 38 31.35 19.64 25.19
CA LYS A 38 31.19 19.58 26.66
C LYS A 38 31.44 18.21 27.30
N ASN A 39 31.31 17.11 26.54
CA ASN A 39 31.28 15.77 27.13
C ASN A 39 32.20 14.73 26.52
N VAL A 40 32.82 15.00 25.38
CA VAL A 40 33.66 14.01 24.67
C VAL A 40 34.84 14.72 24.01
N THR A 41 36.07 14.23 24.25
CA THR A 41 37.20 14.62 23.42
C THR A 41 37.03 13.91 22.10
N VAL A 42 36.61 14.66 21.05
CA VAL A 42 36.40 14.09 19.74
C VAL A 42 37.78 13.91 19.09
N THR A 43 38.27 12.69 19.10
CA THR A 43 39.48 12.33 18.36
C THR A 43 39.18 11.98 16.90
N HIS A 44 37.94 11.55 16.64
CA HIS A 44 37.45 11.23 15.29
C HIS A 44 35.96 11.53 15.21
N ALA A 45 35.55 12.40 14.28
CA ALA A 45 34.17 12.60 13.90
C ALA A 45 33.95 12.05 12.50
N GLN A 46 32.99 11.14 12.34
CA GLN A 46 32.65 10.56 11.06
C GLN A 46 31.18 10.89 10.74
N ASP A 47 30.91 11.31 9.52
CA ASP A 47 29.54 11.46 9.05
C ASP A 47 28.91 10.08 8.87
N ILE A 48 27.79 9.86 9.55
CA ILE A 48 27.06 8.59 9.55
C ILE A 48 25.72 8.68 8.84
N LEU A 49 25.44 9.80 8.21
CA LEU A 49 24.20 10.07 7.53
C LEU A 49 24.34 9.89 6.03
N GLU A 50 23.60 8.95 5.44
CA GLU A 50 23.46 8.88 3.98
C GLU A 50 22.57 10.03 3.52
N LYS A 51 23.08 10.87 2.62
CA LYS A 51 22.45 12.10 2.13
C LYS A 51 22.12 12.04 0.64
N THR A 52 22.51 10.94 -0.01
CA THR A 52 22.39 10.81 -1.45
C THR A 52 21.54 9.61 -1.84
N HIS A 53 20.93 9.72 -3.00
CA HIS A 53 20.23 8.63 -3.67
C HIS A 53 20.58 8.65 -5.16
N ASN A 54 20.37 7.53 -5.85
CA ASN A 54 20.70 7.42 -7.26
C ASN A 54 19.63 8.00 -8.20
N GLY A 55 18.46 8.40 -7.68
CA GLY A 55 17.35 8.95 -8.46
C GLY A 55 16.67 7.93 -9.37
N LYS A 56 16.76 6.63 -9.09
CA LYS A 56 16.21 5.55 -9.90
C LYS A 56 15.48 4.52 -9.05
N LEU A 57 14.47 3.87 -9.66
CA LEU A 57 13.87 2.65 -9.13
C LEU A 57 14.72 1.47 -9.59
N CYS A 58 15.20 0.67 -8.65
CA CYS A 58 16.08 -0.47 -8.91
C CYS A 58 15.39 -1.78 -8.54
N ASP A 59 15.91 -2.89 -9.03
CA ASP A 59 15.60 -4.20 -8.50
C ASP A 59 16.06 -4.27 -7.03
N LEU A 60 15.29 -4.89 -6.18
CA LEU A 60 15.62 -5.09 -4.76
C LEU A 60 16.04 -6.54 -4.56
N ASP A 61 17.30 -6.75 -4.15
CA ASP A 61 17.89 -8.08 -4.01
C ASP A 61 17.66 -8.98 -5.25
N GLY A 62 17.77 -8.40 -6.43
CA GLY A 62 17.61 -9.07 -7.71
C GLY A 62 16.14 -9.30 -8.14
N VAL A 63 15.16 -8.85 -7.36
CA VAL A 63 13.74 -8.97 -7.69
C VAL A 63 13.20 -7.64 -8.21
N LYS A 64 12.52 -7.68 -9.35
CA LYS A 64 11.97 -6.49 -10.00
C LYS A 64 10.80 -5.90 -9.21
N PRO A 65 10.63 -4.57 -9.22
CA PRO A 65 9.41 -3.95 -8.75
C PRO A 65 8.25 -4.16 -9.72
N LEU A 66 7.01 -4.09 -9.20
CA LEU A 66 5.81 -3.94 -10.00
C LEU A 66 5.54 -2.44 -10.20
N ILE A 67 5.80 -1.94 -11.40
CA ILE A 67 5.59 -0.53 -11.74
C ILE A 67 4.27 -0.42 -12.48
N LEU A 68 3.25 0.14 -11.82
CA LEU A 68 1.89 0.23 -12.34
C LEU A 68 1.70 1.33 -13.39
N ARG A 69 2.70 2.18 -13.62
CA ARG A 69 2.67 3.26 -14.61
C ARG A 69 1.44 4.15 -14.42
N ASP A 70 0.58 4.24 -15.43
CA ASP A 70 -0.64 5.05 -15.37
C ASP A 70 -1.80 4.35 -14.65
N CYS A 71 -1.63 3.12 -14.20
CA CYS A 71 -2.64 2.36 -13.47
C CYS A 71 -2.51 2.55 -11.96
N SER A 72 -3.67 2.66 -11.28
CA SER A 72 -3.74 2.55 -9.83
C SER A 72 -3.76 1.09 -9.39
N VAL A 73 -3.55 0.85 -8.11
CA VAL A 73 -3.75 -0.49 -7.51
C VAL A 73 -5.18 -0.98 -7.76
N ALA A 74 -6.20 -0.12 -7.62
CA ALA A 74 -7.59 -0.47 -7.90
C ALA A 74 -7.81 -0.80 -9.37
N GLY A 75 -7.25 0.00 -10.29
CA GLY A 75 -7.32 -0.26 -11.73
C GLY A 75 -6.67 -1.59 -12.11
N TRP A 76 -5.54 -1.91 -11.52
CA TRP A 76 -4.88 -3.21 -11.70
C TRP A 76 -5.74 -4.36 -11.17
N LEU A 77 -6.16 -4.31 -9.90
CA LEU A 77 -6.86 -5.43 -9.27
C LEU A 77 -8.27 -5.68 -9.83
N LEU A 78 -9.00 -4.63 -10.19
CA LEU A 78 -10.30 -4.77 -10.83
C LEU A 78 -10.20 -5.10 -12.33
N GLY A 79 -9.06 -4.87 -12.94
CA GLY A 79 -8.85 -5.10 -14.35
C GLY A 79 -9.43 -4.02 -15.24
N ASN A 80 -9.13 -2.74 -14.96
CA ASN A 80 -9.41 -1.65 -15.91
C ASN A 80 -8.83 -2.03 -17.28
N PRO A 81 -9.59 -1.93 -18.38
CA PRO A 81 -9.11 -2.34 -19.69
C PRO A 81 -7.80 -1.67 -20.13
N MET A 82 -7.54 -0.46 -19.65
CA MET A 82 -6.27 0.25 -19.91
C MET A 82 -5.08 -0.32 -19.12
N CYS A 83 -5.35 -1.27 -18.23
CA CYS A 83 -4.34 -1.92 -17.38
C CYS A 83 -4.08 -3.38 -17.80
N ASP A 84 -4.41 -3.76 -19.02
CA ASP A 84 -4.28 -5.14 -19.51
C ASP A 84 -2.85 -5.70 -19.46
N GLU A 85 -1.84 -4.83 -19.45
CA GLU A 85 -0.45 -5.25 -19.26
C GLU A 85 -0.18 -5.91 -17.90
N PHE A 86 -1.07 -5.71 -16.90
CA PHE A 86 -0.97 -6.27 -15.55
C PHE A 86 -1.89 -7.48 -15.31
N ILE A 87 -2.40 -8.11 -16.36
CA ILE A 87 -3.25 -9.32 -16.24
C ILE A 87 -2.49 -10.45 -15.55
N ASN A 88 -1.24 -10.68 -15.95
CA ASN A 88 -0.35 -11.68 -15.38
C ASN A 88 0.90 -10.99 -14.86
N VAL A 89 0.98 -10.81 -13.56
CA VAL A 89 2.07 -10.12 -12.89
C VAL A 89 3.01 -11.15 -12.28
N PRO A 90 4.33 -11.09 -12.57
CA PRO A 90 5.31 -11.94 -11.89
C PRO A 90 5.47 -11.51 -10.41
N GLU A 91 6.28 -12.24 -9.68
CA GLU A 91 6.70 -11.83 -8.34
C GLU A 91 7.33 -10.42 -8.38
N TRP A 92 7.04 -9.62 -7.36
CA TRP A 92 7.57 -8.27 -7.21
C TRP A 92 8.23 -8.07 -5.83
N SER A 93 9.21 -7.18 -5.77
CA SER A 93 9.85 -6.77 -4.51
C SER A 93 9.11 -5.64 -3.83
N TYR A 94 8.58 -4.70 -4.59
CA TYR A 94 7.74 -3.59 -4.13
C TYR A 94 6.85 -3.13 -5.29
N ILE A 95 5.83 -2.35 -4.97
CA ILE A 95 4.88 -1.81 -5.94
C ILE A 95 5.11 -0.31 -6.07
N VAL A 96 5.06 0.20 -7.29
CA VAL A 96 5.17 1.64 -7.57
C VAL A 96 3.90 2.13 -8.24
N GLU A 97 3.30 3.14 -7.66
CA GLU A 97 2.10 3.83 -8.14
C GLU A 97 2.43 5.31 -8.33
N LYS A 98 1.90 5.94 -9.37
CA LYS A 98 1.95 7.40 -9.53
C LYS A 98 1.06 8.09 -8.50
N ALA A 99 1.33 9.36 -8.22
CA ALA A 99 0.52 10.16 -7.29
C ALA A 99 -0.93 10.30 -7.77
N ASN A 100 -1.13 10.53 -9.07
CA ASN A 100 -2.44 10.66 -9.71
C ASN A 100 -2.49 9.79 -10.96
N PRO A 101 -2.72 8.48 -10.83
CA PRO A 101 -2.76 7.59 -11.98
C PRO A 101 -3.99 7.88 -12.85
N ALA A 102 -3.81 7.89 -14.17
CA ALA A 102 -4.88 8.18 -15.13
C ALA A 102 -5.91 7.04 -15.20
N ASN A 103 -5.49 5.80 -15.02
CA ASN A 103 -6.31 4.59 -15.13
C ASN A 103 -6.58 4.01 -13.73
N ASP A 104 -7.57 4.59 -13.08
CA ASP A 104 -8.11 4.18 -11.79
C ASP A 104 -9.47 3.48 -12.02
N LEU A 105 -10.50 3.85 -11.30
CA LEU A 105 -11.86 3.39 -11.56
C LEU A 105 -12.38 4.03 -12.85
N CYS A 106 -12.45 3.28 -13.94
CA CYS A 106 -12.97 3.80 -15.20
C CYS A 106 -14.47 4.12 -15.08
N TYR A 107 -15.27 3.24 -14.48
CA TYR A 107 -16.62 3.58 -14.04
C TYR A 107 -16.53 4.27 -12.68
N PRO A 108 -17.09 5.49 -12.51
CA PRO A 108 -16.88 6.27 -11.31
C PRO A 108 -17.49 5.62 -10.07
N GLY A 109 -16.86 5.80 -8.95
CA GLY A 109 -17.29 5.26 -7.66
C GLY A 109 -16.22 5.31 -6.59
N ASN A 110 -16.33 4.42 -5.63
CA ASN A 110 -15.40 4.30 -4.51
C ASN A 110 -14.87 2.87 -4.38
N PHE A 111 -13.68 2.77 -3.83
CA PHE A 111 -13.09 1.51 -3.42
C PHE A 111 -13.01 1.49 -1.89
N ASN A 112 -13.82 0.66 -1.26
CA ASN A 112 -13.93 0.63 0.20
C ASN A 112 -12.74 -0.07 0.84
N ASP A 113 -12.32 0.44 2.00
CA ASP A 113 -11.17 -0.05 2.76
C ASP A 113 -9.90 -0.12 1.91
N TYR A 114 -9.72 0.91 1.07
CA TYR A 114 -8.64 0.93 0.08
C TYR A 114 -7.26 1.02 0.73
N GLU A 115 -7.10 1.85 1.76
CA GLU A 115 -5.84 1.97 2.49
C GLU A 115 -5.48 0.67 3.24
N GLU A 116 -6.46 -0.02 3.80
CA GLU A 116 -6.30 -1.33 4.43
C GLU A 116 -5.84 -2.39 3.42
N LEU A 117 -6.38 -2.36 2.20
CA LEU A 117 -5.93 -3.23 1.11
C LEU A 117 -4.46 -2.94 0.74
N LYS A 118 -4.10 -1.67 0.64
CA LYS A 118 -2.70 -1.26 0.39
C LYS A 118 -1.77 -1.72 1.50
N HIS A 119 -2.19 -1.65 2.76
CA HIS A 119 -1.45 -2.22 3.89
C HIS A 119 -1.23 -3.73 3.75
N LEU A 120 -2.26 -4.45 3.34
CA LEU A 120 -2.13 -5.89 3.07
C LEU A 120 -1.15 -6.16 1.94
N LEU A 121 -1.21 -5.39 0.85
CA LEU A 121 -0.31 -5.52 -0.29
C LEU A 121 1.16 -5.28 0.07
N SER A 122 1.43 -4.47 1.10
CA SER A 122 2.78 -4.25 1.61
C SER A 122 3.41 -5.51 2.25
N ARG A 123 2.66 -6.59 2.39
CA ARG A 123 3.09 -7.89 2.93
C ARG A 123 2.99 -9.02 1.92
N ILE A 124 2.76 -8.70 0.66
CA ILE A 124 2.56 -9.66 -0.41
C ILE A 124 3.55 -9.38 -1.53
N ASN A 125 4.17 -10.44 -2.04
CA ASN A 125 5.14 -10.35 -3.13
C ASN A 125 4.69 -11.07 -4.41
N HIS A 126 3.64 -11.90 -4.34
CA HIS A 126 3.16 -12.60 -5.51
C HIS A 126 1.68 -12.97 -5.40
N PHE A 127 0.94 -12.63 -6.45
CA PHE A 127 -0.41 -13.10 -6.71
C PHE A 127 -0.46 -14.07 -7.89
N GLU A 128 -1.36 -15.03 -7.82
CA GLU A 128 -1.82 -15.82 -8.95
C GLU A 128 -3.32 -15.52 -9.16
N LYS A 129 -3.68 -15.02 -10.35
CA LYS A 129 -5.08 -14.78 -10.69
C LYS A 129 -5.75 -16.09 -11.06
N ILE A 130 -6.87 -16.40 -10.41
CA ILE A 130 -7.65 -17.60 -10.65
C ILE A 130 -9.10 -17.26 -10.94
N GLN A 131 -9.76 -18.02 -11.80
CA GLN A 131 -11.17 -17.87 -12.07
C GLN A 131 -11.98 -18.58 -10.99
N ILE A 132 -12.87 -17.87 -10.33
CA ILE A 132 -13.72 -18.43 -9.28
C ILE A 132 -15.18 -18.61 -9.71
N ILE A 133 -15.72 -17.69 -10.50
CA ILE A 133 -17.08 -17.77 -11.07
C ILE A 133 -16.99 -17.44 -12.56
N PRO A 134 -17.00 -18.42 -13.46
CA PRO A 134 -16.92 -18.16 -14.89
C PRO A 134 -18.04 -17.27 -15.37
N LYS A 135 -17.73 -16.29 -16.21
CA LYS A 135 -18.71 -15.38 -16.82
C LYS A 135 -19.79 -16.13 -17.60
N SER A 136 -19.42 -17.23 -18.25
CA SER A 136 -20.32 -18.11 -18.98
C SER A 136 -21.32 -18.88 -18.11
N SER A 137 -21.10 -18.93 -16.79
CA SER A 137 -21.98 -19.66 -15.86
C SER A 137 -23.25 -18.92 -15.45
N TRP A 138 -23.42 -17.67 -15.87
CA TRP A 138 -24.59 -16.85 -15.58
C TRP A 138 -25.68 -17.06 -16.61
N SER A 139 -26.40 -18.18 -16.57
CA SER A 139 -27.41 -18.54 -17.56
C SER A 139 -28.71 -17.73 -17.47
N ASP A 140 -29.08 -17.30 -16.27
CA ASP A 140 -30.34 -16.60 -15.98
C ASP A 140 -30.20 -15.07 -15.99
N HIS A 141 -29.00 -14.56 -16.26
CA HIS A 141 -28.65 -13.13 -16.30
C HIS A 141 -27.83 -12.83 -17.53
N GLU A 142 -27.85 -11.58 -17.95
CA GLU A 142 -26.92 -11.10 -18.98
C GLU A 142 -25.60 -10.70 -18.34
N ALA A 143 -24.52 -11.34 -18.76
CA ALA A 143 -23.17 -11.12 -18.23
C ALA A 143 -22.25 -10.41 -19.25
N SER A 144 -22.65 -10.33 -20.52
CA SER A 144 -21.83 -9.73 -21.59
C SER A 144 -22.29 -8.33 -21.99
N LEU A 145 -23.49 -7.90 -21.58
CA LEU A 145 -24.06 -6.61 -21.90
C LEU A 145 -23.76 -5.52 -20.86
N GLY A 146 -23.20 -5.90 -19.72
CA GLY A 146 -22.74 -4.98 -18.67
C GLY A 146 -21.45 -4.31 -19.09
N VAL A 147 -21.54 -3.31 -19.93
CA VAL A 147 -20.41 -2.51 -20.43
C VAL A 147 -20.74 -1.02 -20.35
N SER A 148 -19.69 -0.20 -20.37
CA SER A 148 -19.82 1.26 -20.31
C SER A 148 -18.83 1.94 -21.22
N SER A 149 -19.23 3.07 -21.79
CA SER A 149 -18.33 3.96 -22.51
C SER A 149 -17.28 4.61 -21.60
N ALA A 150 -17.51 4.60 -20.29
CA ALA A 150 -16.54 5.06 -19.31
C ALA A 150 -15.31 4.13 -19.19
N CYS A 151 -15.46 2.86 -19.57
CA CYS A 151 -14.40 1.84 -19.59
C CYS A 151 -14.09 1.44 -21.05
N PRO A 152 -13.52 2.32 -21.88
CA PRO A 152 -13.30 2.03 -23.28
C PRO A 152 -12.14 1.05 -23.48
N TYR A 153 -12.28 0.20 -24.50
CA TYR A 153 -11.22 -0.63 -25.02
C TYR A 153 -11.25 -0.61 -26.53
N GLN A 154 -10.19 -0.16 -27.18
CA GLN A 154 -10.08 -0.04 -28.64
C GLN A 154 -11.29 0.67 -29.29
N GLY A 155 -11.73 1.78 -28.67
CA GLY A 155 -12.84 2.59 -29.15
C GLY A 155 -14.24 2.05 -28.85
N SER A 156 -14.36 0.88 -28.22
CA SER A 156 -15.64 0.26 -27.85
C SER A 156 -15.86 0.31 -26.34
N SER A 157 -17.13 0.33 -25.92
CA SER A 157 -17.49 0.19 -24.51
C SER A 157 -17.08 -1.18 -23.99
N SER A 158 -16.50 -1.20 -22.80
CA SER A 158 -16.03 -2.40 -22.12
C SER A 158 -16.35 -2.32 -20.62
N PHE A 159 -15.74 -3.18 -19.83
CA PHE A 159 -15.86 -3.17 -18.39
C PHE A 159 -14.59 -3.69 -17.73
N PHE A 160 -14.51 -3.63 -16.40
CA PHE A 160 -13.42 -4.25 -15.65
C PHE A 160 -13.30 -5.75 -15.98
N ARG A 161 -12.08 -6.23 -16.16
CA ARG A 161 -11.79 -7.62 -16.57
C ARG A 161 -12.09 -8.67 -15.51
N ASN A 162 -12.02 -8.30 -14.24
CA ASN A 162 -12.04 -9.27 -13.12
C ASN A 162 -13.38 -9.37 -12.43
N VAL A 163 -14.33 -8.52 -12.80
CA VAL A 163 -15.70 -8.53 -12.29
C VAL A 163 -16.70 -8.52 -13.43
N VAL A 164 -17.94 -8.91 -13.14
CA VAL A 164 -19.01 -9.00 -14.12
C VAL A 164 -20.18 -8.13 -13.69
N TRP A 165 -20.61 -7.25 -14.55
CA TRP A 165 -21.82 -6.45 -14.36
C TRP A 165 -23.02 -7.24 -14.84
N LEU A 166 -23.73 -7.87 -13.91
CA LEU A 166 -24.92 -8.65 -14.18
C LEU A 166 -26.13 -7.74 -14.36
N ILE A 167 -26.86 -7.94 -15.43
CA ILE A 167 -28.12 -7.24 -15.70
C ILE A 167 -29.22 -8.24 -15.98
N LYS A 168 -30.47 -7.78 -16.02
CA LYS A 168 -31.66 -8.61 -16.30
C LYS A 168 -31.55 -9.31 -17.65
N LYS A 169 -32.15 -10.48 -17.73
CA LYS A 169 -32.36 -11.25 -18.93
C LYS A 169 -33.83 -11.50 -19.14
N ASN A 170 -34.36 -11.27 -20.37
CA ASN A 170 -35.77 -11.44 -20.69
C ASN A 170 -36.71 -10.75 -19.67
N SER A 171 -36.42 -9.49 -19.36
CA SER A 171 -37.20 -8.67 -18.41
C SER A 171 -37.32 -9.26 -17.00
N ALA A 172 -36.39 -10.10 -16.59
CA ALA A 172 -36.32 -10.66 -15.26
C ALA A 172 -34.89 -10.67 -14.70
N TYR A 173 -34.80 -10.46 -13.42
CA TYR A 173 -33.56 -10.65 -12.66
C TYR A 173 -33.84 -11.62 -11.52
N PRO A 174 -33.73 -12.93 -11.76
CA PRO A 174 -33.91 -13.92 -10.74
C PRO A 174 -32.91 -13.74 -9.58
N THR A 175 -33.33 -14.03 -8.39
CA THR A 175 -32.45 -13.95 -7.22
C THR A 175 -31.26 -14.88 -7.38
N ILE A 176 -30.09 -14.29 -7.27
CA ILE A 176 -28.80 -15.00 -7.28
C ILE A 176 -28.56 -15.63 -5.91
N LYS A 177 -28.21 -16.90 -5.89
CA LYS A 177 -27.66 -17.59 -4.74
C LYS A 177 -26.43 -18.38 -5.25
N ARG A 178 -25.27 -17.83 -5.04
CA ARG A 178 -24.02 -18.40 -5.54
C ARG A 178 -23.01 -18.50 -4.41
N SER A 179 -22.29 -19.60 -4.37
CA SER A 179 -21.27 -19.86 -3.37
C SER A 179 -19.96 -20.28 -4.05
N TYR A 180 -18.85 -19.88 -3.46
CA TYR A 180 -17.53 -20.37 -3.83
C TYR A 180 -16.78 -20.84 -2.58
N ASN A 181 -16.29 -22.09 -2.60
CA ASN A 181 -15.49 -22.65 -1.54
C ASN A 181 -14.00 -22.56 -1.90
N ASN A 182 -13.21 -21.96 -1.04
CA ASN A 182 -11.77 -21.88 -1.24
C ASN A 182 -11.13 -23.24 -0.93
N THR A 183 -10.96 -24.04 -1.96
CA THR A 183 -10.26 -25.33 -1.89
C THR A 183 -8.75 -25.20 -2.08
N ASN A 184 -8.24 -23.99 -2.30
CA ASN A 184 -6.81 -23.73 -2.36
C ASN A 184 -6.20 -23.75 -0.96
N GLN A 185 -4.90 -24.02 -0.89
CA GLN A 185 -4.16 -23.97 0.38
C GLN A 185 -3.79 -22.54 0.80
N GLU A 186 -3.96 -21.58 -0.09
CA GLU A 186 -3.63 -20.18 0.09
C GLU A 186 -4.88 -19.33 0.28
N ASP A 187 -4.70 -18.19 0.91
CA ASP A 187 -5.73 -17.17 1.02
C ASP A 187 -6.06 -16.60 -0.36
N LEU A 188 -7.32 -16.23 -0.56
CA LEU A 188 -7.79 -15.55 -1.76
C LEU A 188 -8.21 -14.12 -1.45
N LEU A 189 -7.76 -13.17 -2.27
CA LEU A 189 -8.34 -11.83 -2.33
C LEU A 189 -9.51 -11.85 -3.30
N VAL A 190 -10.72 -11.63 -2.79
CA VAL A 190 -11.97 -11.60 -3.56
C VAL A 190 -12.50 -10.18 -3.58
N LEU A 191 -12.89 -9.71 -4.79
CA LEU A 191 -13.43 -8.35 -5.01
C LEU A 191 -14.82 -8.47 -5.63
N TRP A 192 -15.74 -7.63 -5.20
CA TRP A 192 -17.08 -7.48 -5.77
C TRP A 192 -17.52 -6.03 -5.71
N GLY A 193 -18.70 -5.73 -6.20
CA GLY A 193 -19.21 -4.38 -6.17
C GLY A 193 -20.73 -4.30 -6.18
N ILE A 194 -21.20 -3.07 -6.02
CA ILE A 194 -22.60 -2.68 -6.16
C ILE A 194 -22.72 -1.49 -7.12
N HIS A 195 -23.71 -1.52 -7.99
CA HIS A 195 -24.06 -0.41 -8.87
C HIS A 195 -25.15 0.45 -8.25
N HIS A 196 -24.95 1.76 -8.26
CA HIS A 196 -25.90 2.78 -7.81
C HIS A 196 -26.42 3.54 -9.04
N PRO A 197 -27.63 3.24 -9.55
CA PRO A 197 -28.19 3.93 -10.69
C PRO A 197 -28.50 5.42 -10.41
N ASN A 198 -28.57 6.20 -11.46
CA ASN A 198 -28.87 7.62 -11.38
C ASN A 198 -30.34 7.91 -11.03
N ASN A 199 -31.26 7.04 -11.47
CA ASN A 199 -32.71 7.19 -11.26
C ASN A 199 -33.41 5.83 -11.28
N GLU A 200 -34.71 5.84 -10.93
CA GLU A 200 -35.53 4.62 -10.90
C GLU A 200 -35.75 4.00 -12.29
N ALA A 201 -35.78 4.82 -13.33
CA ALA A 201 -35.91 4.32 -14.71
C ALA A 201 -34.68 3.50 -15.12
N GLU A 202 -33.48 3.92 -14.77
CA GLU A 202 -32.26 3.15 -15.01
C GLU A 202 -32.25 1.86 -14.16
N GLN A 203 -32.69 1.92 -12.92
CA GLN A 203 -32.85 0.74 -12.05
C GLN A 203 -33.73 -0.32 -12.71
N THR A 204 -34.90 0.07 -13.19
CA THR A 204 -35.84 -0.84 -13.86
C THR A 204 -35.29 -1.35 -15.18
N LYS A 205 -34.62 -0.47 -15.96
CA LYS A 205 -34.01 -0.83 -17.23
C LYS A 205 -32.93 -1.91 -17.08
N LEU A 206 -32.13 -1.86 -16.02
CA LEU A 206 -31.02 -2.77 -15.80
C LEU A 206 -31.39 -4.01 -15.00
N TYR A 207 -32.23 -3.87 -13.99
CA TYR A 207 -32.45 -4.93 -13.00
C TYR A 207 -33.89 -5.37 -12.84
N GLN A 208 -34.85 -4.70 -13.40
CA GLN A 208 -36.30 -4.94 -13.28
C GLN A 208 -36.82 -4.66 -11.88
N ASN A 209 -36.20 -5.20 -10.84
CA ASN A 209 -36.64 -5.09 -9.46
C ASN A 209 -36.40 -3.68 -8.92
N PRO A 210 -37.42 -3.00 -8.33
CA PRO A 210 -37.29 -1.64 -7.83
C PRO A 210 -36.53 -1.58 -6.47
N THR A 211 -36.65 -2.62 -5.66
CA THR A 211 -35.99 -2.73 -4.37
C THR A 211 -35.06 -3.93 -4.34
N THR A 212 -33.79 -3.67 -4.19
CA THR A 212 -32.75 -4.69 -4.34
C THR A 212 -31.76 -4.67 -3.18
N TYR A 213 -31.03 -5.75 -3.07
CA TYR A 213 -30.00 -5.95 -2.07
C TYR A 213 -28.90 -6.86 -2.58
N ILE A 214 -27.77 -6.82 -1.90
CA ILE A 214 -26.69 -7.79 -2.05
C ILE A 214 -26.28 -8.23 -0.65
N SER A 215 -26.28 -9.53 -0.41
CA SER A 215 -25.82 -10.13 0.84
C SER A 215 -24.58 -10.96 0.58
N ILE A 216 -23.53 -10.69 1.32
CA ILE A 216 -22.25 -11.39 1.20
C ILE A 216 -21.88 -11.94 2.57
N GLY A 217 -21.60 -13.23 2.64
CA GLY A 217 -21.25 -13.91 3.86
C GLY A 217 -20.07 -14.86 3.72
N THR A 218 -19.20 -14.84 4.72
CA THR A 218 -18.16 -15.84 4.97
C THR A 218 -18.23 -16.23 6.45
N SER A 219 -17.32 -17.04 6.93
CA SER A 219 -17.24 -17.35 8.37
C SER A 219 -16.99 -16.11 9.25
N THR A 220 -16.43 -15.05 8.68
CA THR A 220 -16.06 -13.81 9.39
C THR A 220 -16.72 -12.56 8.83
N LEU A 221 -17.28 -12.60 7.62
CA LEU A 221 -17.94 -11.47 6.96
C LEU A 221 -19.43 -11.69 6.94
N ASN A 222 -20.20 -10.66 7.33
CA ASN A 222 -21.63 -10.56 7.13
C ASN A 222 -21.95 -9.15 6.66
N GLN A 223 -22.18 -8.99 5.35
CA GLN A 223 -22.40 -7.71 4.72
C GLN A 223 -23.71 -7.71 3.97
N ARG A 224 -24.48 -6.62 4.11
CA ARG A 224 -25.67 -6.35 3.32
C ARG A 224 -25.56 -4.97 2.67
N LEU A 225 -25.67 -4.94 1.36
CA LEU A 225 -25.56 -3.74 0.54
C LEU A 225 -26.91 -3.45 -0.11
N VAL A 226 -27.29 -2.18 -0.13
CA VAL A 226 -28.45 -1.68 -0.86
C VAL A 226 -28.03 -0.52 -1.76
N PRO A 227 -28.58 -0.40 -2.98
CA PRO A 227 -28.24 0.69 -3.86
C PRO A 227 -28.77 2.03 -3.34
N LYS A 228 -28.05 3.09 -3.60
CA LYS A 228 -28.45 4.48 -3.39
C LYS A 228 -28.76 5.10 -4.75
N ILE A 229 -30.04 5.31 -5.03
CA ILE A 229 -30.49 5.94 -6.27
C ILE A 229 -30.55 7.44 -6.01
N ALA A 230 -29.74 8.19 -6.74
CA ALA A 230 -29.65 9.64 -6.60
C ALA A 230 -29.15 10.29 -7.90
N THR A 231 -29.64 11.48 -8.17
CA THR A 231 -29.10 12.32 -9.24
C THR A 231 -27.73 12.85 -8.85
N ARG A 232 -26.74 12.60 -9.69
CA ARG A 232 -25.35 12.99 -9.48
C ARG A 232 -24.81 13.71 -10.70
N SER A 233 -23.80 14.55 -10.50
CA SER A 233 -22.99 15.09 -11.58
C SER A 233 -22.28 13.97 -12.33
N LYS A 234 -22.12 14.15 -13.65
CA LYS A 234 -21.42 13.16 -14.48
C LYS A 234 -19.91 13.17 -14.22
N VAL A 235 -19.37 11.99 -14.05
CA VAL A 235 -17.92 11.72 -14.04
C VAL A 235 -17.66 10.67 -15.13
N ASN A 236 -16.71 10.91 -16.03
CA ASN A 236 -16.49 10.10 -17.22
C ASN A 236 -17.78 9.83 -18.03
N GLY A 237 -18.67 10.82 -18.09
CA GLY A 237 -19.95 10.71 -18.78
C GLY A 237 -21.02 9.88 -18.07
N GLN A 238 -20.78 9.42 -16.85
CA GLN A 238 -21.69 8.58 -16.05
C GLN A 238 -22.19 9.30 -14.81
N SER A 239 -23.51 9.29 -14.61
CA SER A 239 -24.15 9.76 -13.36
C SER A 239 -24.31 8.65 -12.33
N GLY A 240 -24.29 7.39 -12.75
CA GLY A 240 -24.23 6.24 -11.87
C GLY A 240 -22.90 6.13 -11.12
N ARG A 241 -22.87 5.31 -10.09
CA ARG A 241 -21.65 5.02 -9.34
C ARG A 241 -21.55 3.53 -9.06
N MET A 242 -20.32 3.06 -8.85
CA MET A 242 -20.04 1.71 -8.37
C MET A 242 -19.16 1.76 -7.14
N ASP A 243 -19.56 1.07 -6.10
CA ASP A 243 -18.72 0.87 -4.92
C ASP A 243 -18.17 -0.54 -4.96
N PHE A 244 -16.87 -0.66 -4.73
CA PHE A 244 -16.17 -1.93 -4.68
C PHE A 244 -15.73 -2.27 -3.28
N PHE A 245 -15.72 -3.58 -3.00
CA PHE A 245 -15.41 -4.18 -1.71
C PHE A 245 -14.48 -5.35 -1.91
N TRP A 246 -13.83 -5.75 -0.86
CA TRP A 246 -12.93 -6.89 -0.86
C TRP A 246 -12.93 -7.62 0.47
N THR A 247 -12.48 -8.86 0.42
CA THR A 247 -12.20 -9.66 1.61
C THR A 247 -11.10 -10.66 1.31
N ILE A 248 -10.51 -11.18 2.37
CA ILE A 248 -9.61 -12.33 2.29
C ILE A 248 -10.40 -13.57 2.67
N LEU A 249 -10.50 -14.50 1.73
CA LEU A 249 -11.14 -15.79 1.92
C LEU A 249 -10.09 -16.83 2.30
N LYS A 250 -10.20 -17.31 3.54
CA LYS A 250 -9.27 -18.32 4.09
C LYS A 250 -9.45 -19.68 3.42
N PRO A 251 -8.42 -20.54 3.42
CA PRO A 251 -8.57 -21.94 2.99
C PRO A 251 -9.73 -22.64 3.74
N ASN A 252 -10.49 -23.45 3.02
CA ASN A 252 -11.66 -24.19 3.52
C ASN A 252 -12.81 -23.33 3.99
N ASP A 253 -12.78 -22.02 3.76
CA ASP A 253 -13.92 -21.13 3.96
C ASP A 253 -14.68 -20.93 2.64
N ALA A 254 -15.95 -20.59 2.73
CA ALA A 254 -16.80 -20.31 1.58
C ALA A 254 -17.29 -18.87 1.62
N ILE A 255 -17.40 -18.24 0.45
CA ILE A 255 -18.07 -16.96 0.28
C ILE A 255 -19.43 -17.22 -0.39
N ASN A 256 -20.49 -16.66 0.21
CA ASN A 256 -21.84 -16.80 -0.27
C ASN A 256 -22.36 -15.45 -0.75
N PHE A 257 -22.88 -15.41 -1.96
CA PHE A 257 -23.52 -14.23 -2.54
C PHE A 257 -25.01 -14.47 -2.72
N GLU A 258 -25.82 -13.52 -2.28
CA GLU A 258 -27.25 -13.47 -2.55
C GLU A 258 -27.61 -12.07 -3.04
N SER A 259 -28.31 -11.96 -4.15
CA SER A 259 -28.70 -10.66 -4.71
C SER A 259 -29.88 -10.79 -5.67
N ASN A 260 -30.71 -9.75 -5.70
CA ASN A 260 -31.79 -9.61 -6.67
C ASN A 260 -31.61 -8.40 -7.59
N GLY A 261 -30.42 -7.83 -7.64
CA GLY A 261 -30.10 -6.72 -8.54
C GLY A 261 -28.85 -5.95 -8.11
N ASN A 262 -28.35 -5.11 -8.97
CA ASN A 262 -27.24 -4.17 -8.76
C ASN A 262 -25.88 -4.83 -8.41
N PHE A 263 -25.76 -6.12 -8.61
CA PHE A 263 -24.58 -6.89 -8.22
C PHE A 263 -23.50 -6.85 -9.30
N ILE A 264 -22.31 -6.49 -8.88
CA ILE A 264 -21.09 -6.61 -9.66
C ILE A 264 -20.34 -7.83 -9.12
N ALA A 265 -20.49 -8.95 -9.83
CA ALA A 265 -20.01 -10.24 -9.37
C ALA A 265 -18.53 -10.45 -9.62
N PRO A 266 -17.79 -11.14 -8.74
CA PRO A 266 -16.42 -11.54 -9.02
C PRO A 266 -16.38 -12.63 -10.09
N GLU A 267 -15.48 -12.51 -11.06
CA GLU A 267 -15.11 -13.60 -11.98
C GLU A 267 -13.77 -14.20 -11.58
N TYR A 268 -12.80 -13.35 -11.28
CA TYR A 268 -11.46 -13.75 -10.87
C TYR A 268 -11.18 -13.30 -9.43
N ALA A 269 -10.35 -14.06 -8.76
CA ALA A 269 -9.77 -13.72 -7.47
C ALA A 269 -8.25 -13.84 -7.55
N TYR A 270 -7.56 -13.32 -6.56
CA TYR A 270 -6.12 -13.38 -6.47
C TYR A 270 -5.69 -14.32 -5.34
N LYS A 271 -5.03 -15.40 -5.71
CA LYS A 271 -4.41 -16.31 -4.77
C LYS A 271 -3.11 -15.70 -4.25
N ILE A 272 -2.96 -15.61 -2.94
CA ILE A 272 -1.76 -15.07 -2.30
C ILE A 272 -0.70 -16.17 -2.24
N VAL A 273 0.21 -16.17 -3.21
CA VAL A 273 1.21 -17.24 -3.37
C VAL A 273 2.40 -17.01 -2.46
N LYS A 274 2.85 -15.77 -2.33
CA LYS A 274 4.02 -15.43 -1.52
C LYS A 274 3.74 -14.22 -0.65
N LYS A 275 3.99 -14.38 0.65
CA LYS A 275 3.97 -13.32 1.64
C LYS A 275 5.39 -12.94 2.03
N GLY A 276 5.62 -11.66 2.26
CA GLY A 276 6.93 -11.14 2.68
C GLY A 276 6.89 -9.63 2.76
N ASP A 277 8.06 -9.03 2.92
CA ASP A 277 8.16 -7.57 2.95
C ASP A 277 7.98 -7.02 1.53
N SER A 278 7.11 -6.05 1.40
CA SER A 278 6.86 -5.26 0.22
C SER A 278 6.56 -3.81 0.65
N ALA A 279 6.24 -2.96 -0.29
CA ALA A 279 5.77 -1.60 -0.04
C ALA A 279 5.02 -1.10 -1.26
N ILE A 280 4.11 -0.15 -1.06
CA ILE A 280 3.53 0.62 -2.15
C ILE A 280 4.14 2.01 -2.10
N MET A 281 4.96 2.33 -3.09
CA MET A 281 5.64 3.60 -3.21
C MET A 281 4.91 4.50 -4.20
N LYS A 282 4.61 5.74 -3.80
CA LYS A 282 4.19 6.79 -4.73
C LYS A 282 5.44 7.46 -5.27
N SER A 283 5.73 7.27 -6.56
CA SER A 283 6.94 7.77 -7.19
C SER A 283 6.72 8.07 -8.67
N GLU A 284 7.36 9.15 -9.12
CA GLU A 284 7.48 9.53 -10.55
C GLU A 284 8.89 9.23 -11.08
N VAL A 285 9.74 8.61 -10.27
CA VAL A 285 11.12 8.29 -10.62
C VAL A 285 11.16 7.15 -11.64
N GLU A 286 12.05 7.25 -12.60
CA GLU A 286 12.19 6.24 -13.65
C GLU A 286 12.89 4.96 -13.16
N TYR A 287 12.47 3.84 -13.74
CA TYR A 287 13.13 2.57 -13.53
C TYR A 287 14.48 2.53 -14.25
N GLY A 288 15.51 2.16 -13.50
CA GLY A 288 16.85 1.96 -14.01
C GLY A 288 17.24 0.48 -14.02
N ASN A 289 18.22 0.15 -14.86
CA ASN A 289 18.81 -1.20 -14.84
C ASN A 289 19.86 -1.27 -13.73
N CYS A 290 19.38 -1.32 -12.49
CA CYS A 290 20.23 -1.32 -11.29
C CYS A 290 19.66 -2.31 -10.24
N ASN A 291 20.50 -2.69 -9.29
CA ASN A 291 20.12 -3.53 -8.16
C ASN A 291 20.52 -2.84 -6.86
N THR A 292 19.71 -2.96 -5.84
CA THR A 292 19.94 -2.33 -4.54
C THR A 292 19.51 -3.25 -3.41
N LYS A 293 19.99 -2.96 -2.21
CA LYS A 293 19.49 -3.54 -0.97
C LYS A 293 18.54 -2.61 -0.22
N CYS A 294 18.49 -1.34 -0.60
CA CYS A 294 17.60 -0.36 0.01
C CYS A 294 17.02 0.59 -1.05
N GLN A 295 15.69 0.64 -1.13
CA GLN A 295 14.95 1.48 -2.06
C GLN A 295 14.05 2.47 -1.33
N THR A 296 14.01 3.69 -1.84
CA THR A 296 13.06 4.73 -1.45
C THR A 296 12.24 5.21 -2.65
N PRO A 297 11.13 5.93 -2.45
CA PRO A 297 10.40 6.55 -3.55
C PRO A 297 11.22 7.57 -4.37
N MET A 298 12.30 8.08 -3.82
CA MET A 298 13.19 9.05 -4.48
C MET A 298 14.37 8.41 -5.19
N GLY A 299 14.66 7.15 -4.86
CA GLY A 299 15.79 6.41 -5.44
C GLY A 299 16.39 5.41 -4.46
N ALA A 300 17.35 4.64 -4.94
CA ALA A 300 18.11 3.72 -4.13
C ALA A 300 19.16 4.45 -3.29
N ILE A 301 19.42 3.97 -2.09
CA ILE A 301 20.41 4.51 -1.17
C ILE A 301 21.40 3.43 -0.73
N ASN A 302 22.56 3.85 -0.25
CA ASN A 302 23.59 2.95 0.25
C ASN A 302 23.17 2.38 1.63
N SER A 303 23.11 1.06 1.73
CA SER A 303 22.74 0.37 2.97
C SER A 303 23.87 0.31 4.00
N SER A 304 25.11 0.71 3.64
CA SER A 304 26.26 0.64 4.54
C SER A 304 26.27 1.70 5.65
N MET A 305 25.49 2.77 5.47
CA MET A 305 25.38 3.84 6.45
C MET A 305 24.34 3.47 7.53
N PRO A 306 24.57 3.85 8.80
CA PRO A 306 23.60 3.56 9.86
C PRO A 306 22.32 4.41 9.79
N PHE A 307 22.38 5.60 9.20
CA PHE A 307 21.25 6.53 9.11
C PHE A 307 21.17 7.17 7.73
N HIS A 308 19.94 7.59 7.36
CA HIS A 308 19.70 8.37 6.15
C HIS A 308 18.61 9.42 6.38
N ASN A 309 18.52 10.41 5.51
CA ASN A 309 17.51 11.48 5.55
C ASN A 309 16.73 11.62 4.22
N ILE A 310 16.69 10.60 3.39
CA ILE A 310 16.13 10.70 2.04
C ILE A 310 14.61 10.68 2.04
N HIS A 311 14.00 9.62 2.61
CA HIS A 311 12.55 9.47 2.66
C HIS A 311 12.16 8.54 3.80
N PRO A 312 11.07 8.82 4.54
CA PRO A 312 10.63 7.96 5.65
C PRO A 312 10.17 6.57 5.21
N LEU A 313 9.64 6.42 3.98
CA LEU A 313 9.27 5.13 3.43
C LEU A 313 10.49 4.50 2.76
N THR A 314 10.83 3.29 3.17
CA THR A 314 11.92 2.50 2.61
C THR A 314 11.55 1.04 2.57
N ILE A 315 12.18 0.29 1.67
CA ILE A 315 12.09 -1.17 1.62
C ILE A 315 13.47 -1.78 1.45
N GLY A 316 13.70 -2.92 2.10
CA GLY A 316 14.95 -3.65 2.08
C GLY A 316 15.78 -3.44 3.34
N GLU A 317 17.08 -3.71 3.22
CA GLU A 317 18.05 -3.49 4.30
C GLU A 317 18.48 -2.03 4.31
N CYS A 318 17.72 -1.20 5.02
CA CYS A 318 17.88 0.24 4.98
C CYS A 318 18.49 0.80 6.25
N PRO A 319 19.32 1.85 6.14
CA PRO A 319 19.66 2.71 7.26
C PRO A 319 18.40 3.24 7.95
N LYS A 320 18.51 3.61 9.21
CA LYS A 320 17.42 4.20 9.95
C LYS A 320 17.13 5.61 9.47
N TYR A 321 15.85 5.93 9.19
CA TYR A 321 15.46 7.28 8.79
C TYR A 321 15.57 8.25 9.96
N VAL A 322 16.19 9.40 9.70
CA VAL A 322 16.25 10.55 10.61
C VAL A 322 15.90 11.82 9.85
N LYS A 323 15.00 12.61 10.42
CA LYS A 323 14.62 13.91 9.86
C LYS A 323 15.67 14.95 10.26
N SER A 324 16.86 14.86 9.69
CA SER A 324 17.97 15.77 9.98
C SER A 324 18.81 16.00 8.73
N ASN A 325 19.44 17.14 8.67
CA ASN A 325 20.38 17.47 7.59
C ASN A 325 21.82 17.05 7.94
N LYS A 326 22.10 16.80 9.20
CA LYS A 326 23.42 16.47 9.68
C LYS A 326 23.36 15.51 10.89
N LEU A 327 24.09 14.42 10.77
CA LEU A 327 24.27 13.47 11.85
C LEU A 327 25.74 13.05 11.85
N VAL A 328 26.36 13.09 13.00
CA VAL A 328 27.79 12.79 13.17
C VAL A 328 27.97 11.78 14.30
N LEU A 329 28.76 10.76 14.03
CA LEU A 329 29.20 9.82 15.05
C LEU A 329 30.53 10.34 15.64
N ALA A 330 30.50 10.63 16.93
CA ALA A 330 31.72 10.94 17.66
C ALA A 330 32.26 9.68 18.31
N THR A 331 33.52 9.33 18.03
CA THR A 331 34.23 8.22 18.66
C THR A 331 35.40 8.78 19.47
N GLY A 332 35.48 8.42 20.74
CA GLY A 332 36.59 8.85 21.62
C GLY A 332 36.45 8.34 23.04
N LEU A 333 37.54 8.30 23.76
CA LEU A 333 37.54 8.01 25.17
C LEU A 333 36.93 9.19 25.94
N ARG A 334 35.96 8.91 26.77
CA ARG A 334 35.45 9.87 27.72
C ARG A 334 36.59 10.22 28.64
N ASN A 335 37.12 11.42 28.62
CA ASN A 335 37.99 11.89 29.67
C ASN A 335 37.17 11.85 30.96
N SER A 336 37.40 10.84 31.77
CA SER A 336 36.98 10.91 33.16
C SER A 336 37.63 12.16 33.74
N PRO A 337 36.88 13.07 34.37
CA PRO A 337 37.48 14.18 35.06
C PRO A 337 38.47 13.58 36.08
N GLN A 338 39.74 13.91 35.89
CA GLN A 338 40.73 13.64 36.92
C GLN A 338 40.15 14.22 38.21
N ARG A 339 39.89 13.37 39.16
CA ARG A 339 39.51 13.78 40.54
C ARG A 339 40.65 14.59 41.05
N ASP A 340 40.57 15.88 40.87
CA ASP A 340 41.35 16.81 41.64
C ASP A 340 40.87 16.67 43.10
N ARG A 341 41.64 15.92 43.89
CA ARG A 341 41.43 15.78 45.33
C ARG A 341 41.85 17.07 46.00
N ARG A 342 41.05 18.14 45.85
CA ARG A 342 41.09 19.26 46.80
C ARG A 342 39.70 19.89 46.95
N ARG A 343 39.09 19.44 48.04
CA ARG A 343 38.15 20.16 48.91
C ARG A 343 37.33 21.32 48.33
N LYS A 344 36.02 21.19 48.34
CA LYS A 344 35.22 21.84 49.38
C LYS A 344 33.76 21.41 49.30
N ARG A 345 33.17 21.23 50.45
CA ARG A 345 31.76 20.99 50.73
C ARG A 345 30.89 22.09 50.07
N GLY A 346 29.84 21.69 49.44
CA GLY A 346 28.76 22.57 48.99
C GLY A 346 27.67 21.77 48.35
N LEU A 347 26.55 21.77 48.99
CA LEU A 347 25.29 21.09 48.74
C LEU A 347 24.71 21.32 47.33
N PHE A 348 23.97 20.28 46.88
CA PHE A 348 22.92 20.29 45.86
C PHE A 348 23.35 20.44 44.40
N GLY A 349 23.39 19.33 43.74
CA GLY A 349 23.25 19.23 42.31
C GLY A 349 22.30 18.10 42.01
N ALA A 350 21.09 18.47 41.69
CA ALA A 350 20.06 17.54 41.25
C ALA A 350 20.46 16.89 39.93
N ILE A 351 20.47 15.60 39.96
CA ILE A 351 20.68 14.76 38.81
C ILE A 351 19.35 14.66 38.11
N ALA A 352 19.32 15.13 36.93
CA ALA A 352 18.27 14.71 35.99
C ALA A 352 18.68 13.36 35.44
N GLY A 353 17.98 12.37 35.88
CA GLY A 353 18.01 11.06 35.23
C GLY A 353 17.11 11.08 34.01
N PHE A 354 17.27 10.36 33.26
CA PHE A 354 17.14 9.87 32.04
C PHE A 354 16.35 8.65 31.80
N ILE A 355 15.43 8.71 31.03
CA ILE A 355 14.96 7.53 30.32
C ILE A 355 14.72 7.93 28.86
#